data_d3604009b733c4881da3007544cfef98
#
_entry.id   d3604009b733c4881da3007544cfef98
#
_cell.length_a   1.000
_cell.length_b   1.000
_cell.length_c   1.000
_cell.angle_alpha   90.00
_cell.angle_beta   90.00
_cell.angle_gamma   90.00
#
_symmetry.space_group_name_H-M   'P 1'
#
loop_
_entity.id
_entity.type
_entity.pdbx_description
1 polymer ?
#
loop_
_entity_poly.entity_id
_entity_poly.type
_entity_poly.pdbx_seq_one_letter_code
_entity_poly.pdbx_strand_id
1 'polypeptide(L)'
;MGIHVDIGSRIDGFVAHVASFREIEVLDIRPMQDNIPNVVFHQADLMRAGGLQLGPVDSVSCLHALEHFGLGRYGDPICYDGYFIGFKNITNLLDTGGRFYFSVPMGEQRIEFHAHRVFSLKFLLEMITPFFDIRTFSYVDDSNSFHKEVKLTQELIEANCGCHFGCAIFDLIKK
;
A
#
# COMPACT_ATOMS: atom_id res chain seq x y z
N MET A 1 -0.65 -11.00 -20.60
CA MET A 1 -0.18 -10.92 -19.21
C MET A 1 -0.72 -9.59 -18.69
N GLY A 2 -1.40 -9.57 -17.54
CA GLY A 2 -2.01 -8.34 -17.04
C GLY A 2 -0.99 -7.31 -16.57
N ILE A 3 -1.41 -6.07 -16.35
CA ILE A 3 -0.55 -4.97 -15.89
C ILE A 3 -0.46 -5.02 -14.37
N HIS A 4 0.77 -4.94 -13.83
CA HIS A 4 1.02 -4.76 -12.40
C HIS A 4 1.65 -3.41 -12.13
N VAL A 5 1.07 -2.66 -11.20
CA VAL A 5 1.54 -1.34 -10.79
C VAL A 5 2.03 -1.40 -9.35
N ASP A 6 3.23 -0.92 -9.09
CA ASP A 6 3.77 -0.75 -7.75
C ASP A 6 3.78 0.73 -7.34
N ILE A 7 3.43 1.01 -6.08
CA ILE A 7 3.27 2.36 -5.58
C ILE A 7 4.26 2.67 -4.45
N GLY A 8 5.12 3.64 -4.70
CA GLY A 8 6.01 4.24 -3.71
C GLY A 8 7.29 3.47 -3.39
N SER A 9 7.54 2.31 -4.03
CA SER A 9 8.71 1.49 -3.73
C SER A 9 9.98 1.93 -4.46
N ARG A 10 9.87 2.84 -5.45
CA ARG A 10 11.00 3.19 -6.34
C ARG A 10 11.57 1.93 -6.99
N ILE A 11 12.93 1.79 -6.94
CA ILE A 11 13.63 0.59 -7.39
C ILE A 11 14.22 -0.07 -6.14
N ASP A 12 13.36 -0.73 -5.40
CA ASP A 12 13.77 -1.55 -4.27
C ASP A 12 13.89 -3.03 -4.66
N GLY A 13 14.17 -3.88 -3.68
CA GLY A 13 14.32 -5.31 -3.89
C GLY A 13 13.06 -5.98 -4.46
N PHE A 14 11.86 -5.50 -4.13
CA PHE A 14 10.61 -6.04 -4.66
C PHE A 14 10.46 -5.71 -6.14
N VAL A 15 10.61 -4.44 -6.54
CA VAL A 15 10.52 -4.01 -7.94
C VAL A 15 11.57 -4.70 -8.79
N ALA A 16 12.82 -4.74 -8.33
CA ALA A 16 13.92 -5.42 -9.03
C ALA A 16 13.65 -6.93 -9.21
N HIS A 17 13.07 -7.57 -8.20
CA HIS A 17 12.70 -8.99 -8.27
C HIS A 17 11.60 -9.22 -9.32
N VAL A 18 10.51 -8.44 -9.28
CA VAL A 18 9.41 -8.57 -10.25
C VAL A 18 9.88 -8.28 -11.67
N ALA A 19 10.69 -7.23 -11.86
CA ALA A 19 11.26 -6.83 -13.16
C ALA A 19 12.15 -7.93 -13.79
N SER A 20 12.69 -8.84 -12.99
CA SER A 20 13.44 -10.00 -13.49
C SER A 20 12.56 -11.02 -14.24
N PHE A 21 11.25 -11.01 -14.04
CA PHE A 21 10.32 -11.97 -14.62
C PHE A 21 9.30 -11.37 -15.58
N ARG A 22 8.99 -10.07 -15.40
CA ARG A 22 7.96 -9.39 -16.19
C ARG A 22 8.13 -7.87 -16.10
N GLU A 23 7.48 -7.16 -17.00
CA GLU A 23 7.33 -5.70 -16.91
C GLU A 23 6.50 -5.33 -15.67
N ILE A 24 6.93 -4.28 -14.98
CA ILE A 24 6.27 -3.67 -13.83
C ILE A 24 6.20 -2.15 -14.04
N GLU A 25 5.04 -1.56 -13.80
CA GLU A 25 4.88 -0.12 -13.74
C GLU A 25 5.09 0.39 -12.32
N VAL A 26 5.86 1.44 -12.15
CA VAL A 26 6.20 2.01 -10.83
C VAL A 26 5.73 3.45 -10.77
N LEU A 27 4.90 3.76 -9.78
CA LEU A 27 4.44 5.10 -9.49
C LEU A 27 5.11 5.63 -8.22
N ASP A 28 5.75 6.78 -8.33
CA ASP A 28 6.30 7.49 -7.18
C ASP A 28 6.21 9.00 -7.40
N ILE A 29 6.02 9.75 -6.31
CA ILE A 29 6.03 11.23 -6.37
C ILE A 29 7.45 11.77 -6.60
N ARG A 30 8.46 11.02 -6.17
CA ARG A 30 9.89 11.37 -6.34
C ARG A 30 10.33 11.03 -7.76
N PRO A 31 11.14 11.87 -8.41
CA PRO A 31 11.67 11.57 -9.74
C PRO A 31 12.61 10.37 -9.71
N MET A 32 12.62 9.61 -10.80
CA MET A 32 13.58 8.54 -11.07
C MET A 32 14.36 8.91 -12.34
N GLN A 33 15.68 8.79 -12.29
CA GLN A 33 16.55 9.13 -13.43
C GLN A 33 17.09 7.89 -14.16
N ASP A 34 17.00 6.72 -13.53
CA ASP A 34 17.57 5.48 -14.06
C ASP A 34 16.58 4.79 -15.01
N ASN A 35 17.10 4.29 -16.12
CA ASN A 35 16.35 3.44 -17.04
C ASN A 35 16.69 1.98 -16.75
N ILE A 36 15.73 1.25 -16.22
CA ILE A 36 15.90 -0.16 -15.84
C ILE A 36 15.06 -1.03 -16.76
N PRO A 37 15.62 -2.10 -17.33
CA PRO A 37 14.86 -3.03 -18.14
C PRO A 37 13.63 -3.57 -17.39
N ASN A 38 12.49 -3.66 -18.08
CA ASN A 38 11.21 -4.10 -17.55
C ASN A 38 10.59 -3.21 -16.45
N VAL A 39 11.11 -2.01 -16.21
CA VAL A 39 10.49 -1.03 -15.31
C VAL A 39 10.01 0.17 -16.13
N VAL A 40 8.70 0.44 -16.07
CA VAL A 40 8.09 1.64 -16.65
C VAL A 40 7.75 2.58 -15.49
N PHE A 41 8.45 3.73 -15.44
CA PHE A 41 8.29 4.66 -14.34
C PHE A 41 7.34 5.81 -14.66
N HIS A 42 6.44 6.12 -13.74
CA HIS A 42 5.53 7.26 -13.81
C HIS A 42 5.72 8.14 -12.57
N GLN A 43 6.18 9.36 -12.77
CA GLN A 43 6.18 10.33 -11.67
C GLN A 43 4.76 10.86 -11.46
N ALA A 44 4.16 10.51 -10.34
CA ALA A 44 2.77 10.88 -10.03
C ALA A 44 2.52 11.07 -8.55
N ASP A 45 1.66 12.03 -8.24
CA ASP A 45 1.11 12.24 -6.90
C ASP A 45 -0.30 11.62 -6.85
N LEU A 46 -0.42 10.48 -6.17
CA LEU A 46 -1.69 9.76 -6.03
C LEU A 46 -2.72 10.47 -5.13
N MET A 47 -2.36 11.55 -4.46
CA MET A 47 -3.33 12.40 -3.77
C MET A 47 -4.02 13.41 -4.71
N ARG A 48 -3.55 13.55 -5.96
CA ARG A 48 -4.17 14.43 -6.95
C ARG A 48 -5.09 13.65 -7.89
N ALA A 49 -6.34 14.05 -7.97
CA ALA A 49 -7.29 13.48 -8.92
C ALA A 49 -6.89 13.80 -10.37
N GLY A 50 -6.98 12.81 -11.28
CA GLY A 50 -6.86 13.00 -12.72
C GLY A 50 -5.45 13.05 -13.30
N GLY A 51 -4.40 12.83 -12.48
CA GLY A 51 -3.00 12.85 -12.94
C GLY A 51 -2.51 11.57 -13.62
N LEU A 52 -3.21 10.46 -13.49
CA LEU A 52 -2.81 9.18 -14.03
C LEU A 52 -3.75 8.73 -15.15
N GLN A 53 -3.21 8.63 -16.35
CA GLN A 53 -3.89 8.00 -17.50
C GLN A 53 -3.49 6.52 -17.63
N LEU A 54 -3.32 5.83 -16.50
CA LEU A 54 -3.27 4.39 -16.51
C LEU A 54 -4.71 3.88 -16.55
N GLY A 55 -5.01 3.04 -17.52
CA GLY A 55 -6.30 2.32 -17.56
C GLY A 55 -6.43 1.37 -16.38
N PRO A 56 -7.57 0.71 -16.23
CA PRO A 56 -7.74 -0.29 -15.19
C PRO A 56 -6.65 -1.35 -15.27
N VAL A 57 -6.09 -1.74 -14.11
CA VAL A 57 -4.98 -2.69 -14.02
C VAL A 57 -5.39 -3.94 -13.25
N ASP A 58 -4.72 -5.06 -13.54
CA ASP A 58 -5.05 -6.36 -12.94
C ASP A 58 -4.58 -6.48 -11.50
N SER A 59 -3.48 -5.80 -11.15
CA SER A 59 -2.94 -5.86 -9.81
C SER A 59 -2.13 -4.61 -9.44
N VAL A 60 -2.18 -4.29 -8.15
CA VAL A 60 -1.41 -3.18 -7.53
C VAL A 60 -0.69 -3.70 -6.30
N SER A 61 0.52 -3.21 -6.05
CA SER A 61 1.19 -3.29 -4.75
C SER A 61 1.41 -1.89 -4.17
N CYS A 62 1.21 -1.74 -2.87
CA CYS A 62 1.55 -0.56 -2.09
C CYS A 62 2.11 -1.04 -0.76
N LEU A 63 3.43 -1.16 -0.71
CA LEU A 63 4.14 -1.80 0.39
C LEU A 63 4.90 -0.73 1.18
N HIS A 64 4.39 -0.39 2.37
CA HIS A 64 4.95 0.67 3.22
C HIS A 64 5.10 2.03 2.52
N ALA A 65 4.05 2.47 1.83
CA ALA A 65 4.02 3.77 1.16
C ALA A 65 2.84 4.65 1.61
N LEU A 66 1.65 4.07 1.75
CA LEU A 66 0.41 4.82 2.02
C LEU A 66 0.47 5.60 3.35
N GLU A 67 1.16 5.08 4.35
CA GLU A 67 1.35 5.70 5.67
C GLU A 67 2.02 7.06 5.63
N HIS A 68 2.74 7.37 4.53
CA HIS A 68 3.45 8.63 4.35
C HIS A 68 2.62 9.70 3.64
N PHE A 69 1.55 9.34 2.94
CA PHE A 69 0.79 10.26 2.09
C PHE A 69 0.19 11.42 2.89
N GLY A 70 0.43 12.65 2.41
CA GLY A 70 -0.06 13.86 3.05
C GLY A 70 0.73 14.32 4.28
N LEU A 71 1.94 13.77 4.51
CA LEU A 71 2.82 14.21 5.60
C LEU A 71 3.95 15.16 5.14
N GLY A 72 4.05 15.46 3.85
CA GLY A 72 5.05 16.36 3.30
C GLY A 72 6.48 15.78 3.25
N ARG A 73 6.64 14.50 3.59
CA ARG A 73 7.97 13.87 3.74
C ARG A 73 8.73 13.74 2.42
N TYR A 74 8.02 13.52 1.33
CA TYR A 74 8.62 13.27 0.02
C TYR A 74 8.33 14.38 -1.00
N GLY A 75 8.00 15.58 -0.52
CA GLY A 75 7.62 16.72 -1.35
C GLY A 75 6.12 16.74 -1.69
N ASP A 76 5.36 15.84 -1.11
CA ASP A 76 3.91 15.82 -1.16
C ASP A 76 3.32 16.99 -0.34
N PRO A 77 2.15 17.54 -0.71
CA PRO A 77 1.47 18.55 0.09
C PRO A 77 1.00 17.97 1.43
N ILE A 78 1.05 18.77 2.49
CA ILE A 78 0.47 18.38 3.78
C ILE A 78 -1.06 18.30 3.62
N CYS A 79 -1.60 17.11 3.84
CA CYS A 79 -3.03 16.81 3.71
C CYS A 79 -3.42 15.77 4.75
N TYR A 80 -4.32 16.13 5.66
CA TYR A 80 -4.75 15.23 6.73
C TYR A 80 -5.28 13.88 6.18
N ASP A 81 -6.13 13.95 5.14
CA ASP A 81 -6.76 12.79 4.51
C ASP A 81 -5.97 12.23 3.31
N GLY A 82 -4.71 12.65 3.13
CA GLY A 82 -3.90 12.27 1.97
C GLY A 82 -3.80 10.77 1.77
N TYR A 83 -3.64 9.99 2.84
CA TYR A 83 -3.63 8.54 2.80
C TYR A 83 -4.96 7.94 2.28
N PHE A 84 -6.10 8.53 2.68
CA PHE A 84 -7.41 8.04 2.25
C PHE A 84 -7.73 8.44 0.80
N ILE A 85 -7.32 9.63 0.39
CA ILE A 85 -7.40 10.05 -1.02
C ILE A 85 -6.55 9.12 -1.89
N GLY A 86 -5.31 8.86 -1.48
CA GLY A 86 -4.42 7.92 -2.16
C GLY A 86 -5.02 6.51 -2.24
N PHE A 87 -5.55 5.99 -1.13
CA PHE A 87 -6.20 4.68 -1.10
C PHE A 87 -7.38 4.57 -2.08
N LYS A 88 -8.24 5.60 -2.14
CA LYS A 88 -9.34 5.66 -3.12
C LYS A 88 -8.85 5.68 -4.56
N ASN A 89 -7.80 6.46 -4.84
CA ASN A 89 -7.23 6.53 -6.18
C ASN A 89 -6.58 5.20 -6.59
N ILE A 90 -5.89 4.51 -5.67
CA ILE A 90 -5.41 3.14 -5.86
C ILE A 90 -6.57 2.18 -6.17
N THR A 91 -7.65 2.27 -5.38
CA THR A 91 -8.84 1.46 -5.63
C THR A 91 -9.40 1.68 -7.03
N ASN A 92 -9.43 2.92 -7.51
CA ASN A 92 -9.95 3.26 -8.84
C ASN A 92 -9.03 2.78 -9.98
N LEU A 93 -7.74 2.56 -9.74
CA LEU A 93 -6.82 1.99 -10.74
C LEU A 93 -7.09 0.51 -11.03
N LEU A 94 -7.62 -0.23 -10.07
CA LEU A 94 -7.84 -1.67 -10.20
C LEU A 94 -9.12 -1.98 -10.96
N ASP A 95 -9.11 -3.04 -11.76
CA ASP A 95 -10.32 -3.69 -12.25
C ASP A 95 -11.08 -4.39 -11.12
N THR A 96 -12.40 -4.58 -11.29
CA THR A 96 -13.18 -5.48 -10.43
C THR A 96 -12.58 -6.90 -10.52
N GLY A 97 -12.34 -7.52 -9.36
CA GLY A 97 -11.60 -8.79 -9.25
C GLY A 97 -10.08 -8.64 -9.27
N GLY A 98 -9.56 -7.44 -9.50
CA GLY A 98 -8.12 -7.13 -9.45
C GLY A 98 -7.53 -7.32 -8.05
N ARG A 99 -6.22 -7.56 -7.99
CA ARG A 99 -5.47 -7.90 -6.76
C ARG A 99 -4.77 -6.68 -6.20
N PHE A 100 -4.93 -6.46 -4.88
CA PHE A 100 -4.19 -5.42 -4.17
C PHE A 100 -3.35 -6.04 -3.04
N TYR A 101 -2.04 -5.95 -3.20
CA TYR A 101 -1.06 -6.31 -2.18
C TYR A 101 -0.72 -5.07 -1.37
N PHE A 102 -1.10 -5.07 -0.10
CA PHE A 102 -1.06 -3.88 0.73
C PHE A 102 -0.36 -4.15 2.05
N SER A 103 0.61 -3.31 2.42
CA SER A 103 1.20 -3.36 3.75
C SER A 103 1.44 -1.97 4.31
N VAL A 104 1.24 -1.84 5.63
CA VAL A 104 1.43 -0.61 6.40
C VAL A 104 1.82 -0.91 7.85
N PRO A 105 2.43 0.04 8.57
CA PRO A 105 2.63 -0.07 10.01
C PRO A 105 1.31 -0.23 10.75
N MET A 106 1.26 -1.19 11.70
CA MET A 106 0.08 -1.53 12.49
C MET A 106 0.37 -1.45 13.99
N GLY A 107 -0.56 -0.86 14.73
CA GLY A 107 -0.48 -0.71 16.18
C GLY A 107 -1.55 0.25 16.69
N GLU A 108 -1.32 0.87 17.84
CA GLU A 108 -2.19 1.94 18.32
C GLU A 108 -2.18 3.12 17.32
N GLN A 109 -3.38 3.62 16.96
CA GLN A 109 -3.58 4.65 15.94
C GLN A 109 -2.84 5.94 16.32
N ARG A 110 -1.85 6.34 15.54
CA ARG A 110 -1.06 7.55 15.78
C ARG A 110 -0.33 8.05 14.55
N ILE A 111 0.21 9.26 14.64
CA ILE A 111 1.13 9.83 13.67
C ILE A 111 2.48 10.02 14.36
N GLU A 112 3.52 9.40 13.81
CA GLU A 112 4.91 9.65 14.21
C GLU A 112 5.42 10.87 13.45
N PHE A 113 5.84 11.90 14.21
CA PHE A 113 6.26 13.17 13.64
C PHE A 113 7.43 12.99 12.64
N HIS A 114 7.32 13.62 11.48
CA HIS A 114 8.26 13.49 10.35
C HIS A 114 8.51 12.07 9.82
N ALA A 115 7.68 11.10 10.19
CA ALA A 115 7.89 9.72 9.78
C ALA A 115 6.69 9.16 8.99
N HIS A 116 5.66 8.71 9.66
CA HIS A 116 4.57 7.95 9.08
C HIS A 116 3.36 7.89 10.01
N ARG A 117 2.28 7.31 9.52
CA ARG A 117 1.15 6.87 10.35
C ARG A 117 1.36 5.43 10.80
N VAL A 118 0.93 5.13 12.01
CA VAL A 118 0.66 3.76 12.48
C VAL A 118 -0.85 3.62 12.55
N PHE A 119 -1.38 2.60 11.92
CA PHE A 119 -2.81 2.38 11.82
C PHE A 119 -3.28 1.31 12.80
N SER A 120 -4.44 1.51 13.45
CA SER A 120 -5.07 0.41 14.16
C SER A 120 -5.67 -0.59 13.15
N LEU A 121 -5.65 -1.88 13.52
CA LEU A 121 -6.20 -2.92 12.66
C LEU A 121 -7.69 -2.72 12.40
N LYS A 122 -8.45 -2.28 13.41
CA LYS A 122 -9.87 -1.93 13.27
C LYS A 122 -10.06 -0.85 12.20
N PHE A 123 -9.29 0.23 12.26
CA PHE A 123 -9.36 1.32 11.27
C PHE A 123 -9.02 0.83 9.86
N LEU A 124 -7.98 0.00 9.71
CA LEU A 124 -7.63 -0.60 8.41
C LEU A 124 -8.77 -1.41 7.83
N LEU A 125 -9.43 -2.24 8.64
CA LEU A 125 -10.56 -3.04 8.19
C LEU A 125 -11.76 -2.17 7.79
N GLU A 126 -12.07 -1.11 8.55
CA GLU A 126 -13.13 -0.15 8.20
C GLU A 126 -12.83 0.58 6.89
N MET A 127 -11.56 0.88 6.60
CA MET A 127 -11.13 1.51 5.34
C MET A 127 -11.18 0.55 4.15
N ILE A 128 -10.77 -0.70 4.34
CA ILE A 128 -10.57 -1.71 3.28
C ILE A 128 -11.89 -2.38 2.87
N THR A 129 -12.68 -2.84 3.84
CA THR A 129 -13.82 -3.74 3.59
C THR A 129 -14.95 -3.17 2.74
N PRO A 130 -15.18 -1.85 2.64
CA PRO A 130 -16.14 -1.31 1.69
C PRO A 130 -15.79 -1.57 0.21
N PHE A 131 -14.50 -1.71 -0.11
CA PHE A 131 -14.00 -1.77 -1.48
C PHE A 131 -13.40 -3.13 -1.86
N PHE A 132 -12.94 -3.89 -0.86
CA PHE A 132 -12.20 -5.12 -1.07
C PHE A 132 -12.71 -6.26 -0.21
N ASP A 133 -12.59 -7.48 -0.75
CA ASP A 133 -12.64 -8.71 0.02
C ASP A 133 -11.22 -9.08 0.46
N ILE A 134 -11.06 -9.43 1.74
CA ILE A 134 -9.76 -9.85 2.30
C ILE A 134 -9.58 -11.32 1.97
N ARG A 135 -8.62 -11.62 1.09
CA ARG A 135 -8.26 -13.00 0.76
C ARG A 135 -7.38 -13.62 1.84
N THR A 136 -6.32 -12.91 2.23
CA THR A 136 -5.48 -13.28 3.36
C THR A 136 -5.03 -12.07 4.14
N PHE A 137 -4.86 -12.26 5.43
CA PHE A 137 -4.20 -11.32 6.33
C PHE A 137 -3.03 -12.00 7.01
N SER A 138 -1.89 -11.36 6.98
CA SER A 138 -0.66 -11.77 7.67
C SER A 138 -0.09 -10.55 8.38
N TYR A 139 0.80 -10.75 9.34
CA TYR A 139 1.49 -9.63 9.96
C TYR A 139 2.88 -10.02 10.47
N VAL A 140 3.72 -9.03 10.64
CA VAL A 140 4.98 -9.14 11.38
C VAL A 140 4.79 -8.43 12.71
N ASP A 141 5.12 -9.07 13.81
CA ASP A 141 5.00 -8.49 15.14
C ASP A 141 6.23 -7.67 15.56
N ASP A 142 6.18 -7.06 16.75
CA ASP A 142 7.25 -6.21 17.29
C ASP A 142 8.56 -6.97 17.56
N SER A 143 8.51 -8.31 17.59
CA SER A 143 9.71 -9.17 17.70
C SER A 143 10.26 -9.63 16.34
N ASN A 144 9.75 -9.08 15.23
CA ASN A 144 10.05 -9.49 13.85
C ASN A 144 9.64 -10.94 13.50
N SER A 145 8.67 -11.50 14.22
CA SER A 145 8.11 -12.80 13.90
C SER A 145 6.99 -12.66 12.87
N PHE A 146 7.05 -13.48 11.80
CA PHE A 146 6.03 -13.48 10.75
C PHE A 146 4.89 -14.44 11.07
N HIS A 147 3.67 -13.93 11.09
CA HIS A 147 2.42 -14.65 11.32
C HIS A 147 1.63 -14.73 10.02
N LYS A 148 1.69 -15.90 9.37
CA LYS A 148 1.12 -16.12 8.05
C LYS A 148 -0.36 -16.47 8.11
N GLU A 149 -1.18 -15.85 7.23
CA GLU A 149 -2.59 -16.21 6.96
C GLU A 149 -3.43 -16.35 8.22
N VAL A 150 -3.36 -15.33 9.09
CA VAL A 150 -4.03 -15.32 10.39
C VAL A 150 -5.53 -15.05 10.21
N LYS A 151 -6.36 -15.85 10.88
CA LYS A 151 -7.80 -15.62 10.94
C LYS A 151 -8.10 -14.44 11.87
N LEU A 152 -8.71 -13.40 11.34
CA LEU A 152 -9.10 -12.23 12.09
C LEU A 152 -10.24 -12.60 13.11
N THR A 153 -9.97 -12.42 14.38
CA THR A 153 -10.96 -12.50 15.47
C THR A 153 -11.15 -11.12 16.07
N GLN A 154 -12.28 -10.90 16.73
CA GLN A 154 -12.56 -9.61 17.37
C GLN A 154 -11.45 -9.21 18.37
N GLU A 155 -10.95 -10.18 19.14
CA GLU A 155 -9.86 -9.97 20.12
C GLU A 155 -8.57 -9.50 19.44
N LEU A 156 -8.16 -10.15 18.35
CA LEU A 156 -6.98 -9.76 17.59
C LEU A 156 -7.13 -8.37 16.96
N ILE A 157 -8.31 -8.05 16.45
CA ILE A 157 -8.61 -6.74 15.85
C ILE A 157 -8.50 -5.64 16.92
N GLU A 158 -9.13 -5.81 18.07
CA GLU A 158 -9.12 -4.82 19.15
C GLU A 158 -7.73 -4.63 19.76
N ALA A 159 -6.96 -5.72 19.87
CA ALA A 159 -5.60 -5.70 20.39
C ALA A 159 -4.53 -5.34 19.34
N ASN A 160 -4.88 -5.03 18.07
CA ASN A 160 -3.92 -4.85 16.98
C ASN A 160 -2.94 -6.04 16.85
N CYS A 161 -3.43 -7.28 17.05
CA CYS A 161 -2.61 -8.49 17.14
C CYS A 161 -1.52 -8.45 18.23
N GLY A 162 -1.67 -7.62 19.26
CA GLY A 162 -0.67 -7.39 20.30
C GLY A 162 0.50 -6.49 19.88
N CYS A 163 0.43 -5.87 18.71
CA CYS A 163 1.51 -5.04 18.17
C CYS A 163 1.40 -3.59 18.66
N HIS A 164 2.55 -3.02 19.00
CA HIS A 164 2.74 -1.58 19.17
C HIS A 164 3.22 -0.94 17.86
N PHE A 165 4.11 -1.61 17.15
CA PHE A 165 4.68 -1.19 15.86
C PHE A 165 4.95 -2.40 14.95
N GLY A 166 3.91 -3.14 14.63
CA GLY A 166 3.99 -4.27 13.70
C GLY A 166 3.79 -3.84 12.24
N CYS A 167 3.74 -4.81 11.35
CA CYS A 167 3.44 -4.63 9.94
C CYS A 167 2.21 -5.45 9.55
N ALA A 168 1.10 -4.80 9.18
CA ALA A 168 -0.05 -5.46 8.59
C ALA A 168 0.22 -5.74 7.10
N ILE A 169 -0.14 -6.94 6.63
CA ILE A 169 0.05 -7.40 5.25
C ILE A 169 -1.26 -8.01 4.76
N PHE A 170 -1.84 -7.43 3.73
CA PHE A 170 -3.10 -7.84 3.15
C PHE A 170 -2.93 -8.30 1.69
N ASP A 171 -3.60 -9.38 1.34
CA ASP A 171 -3.89 -9.77 -0.03
C ASP A 171 -5.40 -9.56 -0.25
N LEU A 172 -5.75 -8.62 -1.11
CA LEU A 172 -7.10 -8.09 -1.29
C LEU A 172 -7.60 -8.34 -2.71
N ILE A 173 -8.92 -8.53 -2.84
CA ILE A 173 -9.60 -8.62 -4.14
C ILE A 173 -10.61 -7.48 -4.23
N LYS A 174 -10.54 -6.68 -5.29
CA LYS A 174 -11.49 -5.58 -5.53
C LYS A 174 -12.89 -6.12 -5.82
N LYS A 175 -13.87 -5.58 -5.14
CA LYS A 175 -15.31 -5.89 -5.34
C LYS A 175 -15.86 -5.34 -6.65
#